data_23a66d23278113f49c1f82aaab5e4664
#
_entry.id   23a66d23278113f49c1f82aaab5e4664
#
_cell.length_a   1.000
_cell.length_b   1.000
_cell.length_c   1.000
_cell.angle_alpha   90.00
_cell.angle_beta   90.00
_cell.angle_gamma   90.00
#
_symmetry.space_group_name_H-M   'P 1'
#
loop_
_entity.id
_entity.type
_entity.pdbx_description
1 polymer ?
#
loop_
_entity_poly.entity_id
_entity_poly.type
_entity_poly.pdbx_seq_one_letter_code
_entity_poly.pdbx_strand_id
1 'polypeptide(L)'
;EEHRRDGWGNISVDPPAQTTEEIIKENVFTYFNLIFLVLAILLIIVGSFRNLTFLPVIIFNTLIGIIQEIRSKKTLEKLNMLNAPHATVVRDGKTSQVNSESLVLDDIVIFKAGNQVCADAEVVHGSVQVNESLLTGESDEITKNPGDHLMSGSFIVAGECHARLDAVGVDSYISKLTLE
;
A
#
# COMPACT_ATOMS: atom_id res chain seq x y z
N GLU A 1 22.00 9.55 -1.63
CA GLU A 1 21.54 10.03 -0.30
C GLU A 1 20.95 11.44 -0.37
N GLU A 2 21.44 12.33 -1.24
CA GLU A 2 20.87 13.67 -1.45
C GLU A 2 19.42 13.59 -1.92
N HIS A 3 19.11 12.85 -2.97
CA HIS A 3 17.76 12.69 -3.54
C HIS A 3 16.71 12.17 -2.52
N ARG A 4 17.12 11.39 -1.53
CA ARG A 4 16.25 10.95 -0.43
C ARG A 4 15.92 12.08 0.55
N ARG A 5 16.85 13.01 0.77
CA ARG A 5 16.61 14.17 1.66
C ARG A 5 15.68 15.18 1.02
N ASP A 6 15.68 15.26 -0.30
CA ASP A 6 14.88 16.22 -1.07
C ASP A 6 13.45 15.70 -1.36
N GLY A 7 13.07 14.52 -0.80
CA GLY A 7 11.73 13.96 -0.96
C GLY A 7 11.50 13.21 -2.28
N TRP A 8 12.57 12.93 -3.04
CA TRP A 8 12.50 12.24 -4.34
C TRP A 8 12.57 10.71 -4.22
N GLY A 9 12.09 10.15 -3.10
CA GLY A 9 12.01 8.72 -2.87
C GLY A 9 10.67 8.15 -3.36
N ASN A 10 10.69 6.91 -3.84
CA ASN A 10 9.50 6.18 -4.27
C ASN A 10 8.75 5.62 -3.05
N ILE A 11 8.24 6.51 -2.18
CA ILE A 11 7.44 6.11 -1.02
C ILE A 11 6.02 5.81 -1.52
N SER A 12 5.54 4.59 -1.30
CA SER A 12 4.18 4.22 -1.69
C SER A 12 3.16 5.08 -0.95
N VAL A 13 2.16 5.56 -1.70
CA VAL A 13 1.02 6.33 -1.16
C VAL A 13 -0.10 5.33 -0.85
N ASP A 14 0.22 4.31 -0.06
CA ASP A 14 -0.84 3.46 0.48
C ASP A 14 -1.68 4.31 1.45
N PRO A 15 -3.01 4.18 1.44
CA PRO A 15 -3.84 4.84 2.43
C PRO A 15 -3.31 4.45 3.81
N PRO A 16 -3.13 5.42 4.73
CA PRO A 16 -2.50 5.18 6.01
C PRO A 16 -3.23 4.03 6.71
N ALA A 17 -2.52 2.92 6.95
CA ALA A 17 -3.08 1.79 7.67
C ALA A 17 -3.61 2.32 9.00
N GLN A 18 -4.88 2.01 9.32
CA GLN A 18 -5.53 2.43 10.56
C GLN A 18 -4.58 2.26 11.76
N THR A 19 -4.46 3.29 12.57
CA THR A 19 -3.64 3.19 13.77
C THR A 19 -4.30 2.28 14.80
N THR A 20 -3.53 1.74 15.74
CA THR A 20 -4.09 0.91 16.83
C THR A 20 -5.10 1.71 17.67
N GLU A 21 -4.89 3.02 17.80
CA GLU A 21 -5.81 3.92 18.51
C GLU A 21 -7.14 4.08 17.77
N GLU A 22 -7.11 4.20 16.44
CA GLU A 22 -8.31 4.25 15.61
C GLU A 22 -9.11 2.96 15.71
N ILE A 23 -8.45 1.81 15.61
CA ILE A 23 -9.10 0.49 15.79
C ILE A 23 -9.81 0.41 17.15
N ILE A 24 -9.15 0.81 18.24
CA ILE A 24 -9.76 0.79 19.57
C ILE A 24 -10.96 1.74 19.62
N LYS A 25 -10.80 2.96 19.10
CA LYS A 25 -11.85 3.97 19.09
C LYS A 25 -13.08 3.52 18.30
N GLU A 26 -12.88 2.97 17.11
CA GLU A 26 -13.97 2.47 16.26
C GLU A 26 -14.70 1.28 16.88
N ASN A 27 -14.01 0.36 17.54
CA ASN A 27 -14.62 -0.79 18.21
C ASN A 27 -15.35 -0.41 19.51
N VAL A 28 -14.85 0.59 20.25
CA VAL A 28 -15.48 1.04 21.50
C VAL A 28 -16.67 1.94 21.22
N PHE A 29 -16.54 2.91 20.32
CA PHE A 29 -17.58 3.92 20.01
C PHE A 29 -18.52 3.48 18.87
N THR A 30 -18.86 2.20 18.81
CA THR A 30 -19.91 1.72 17.90
C THR A 30 -21.28 2.25 18.34
N TYR A 31 -22.15 2.52 17.37
CA TYR A 31 -23.55 2.86 17.62
C TYR A 31 -24.23 1.85 18.56
N PHE A 32 -23.92 0.57 18.41
CA PHE A 32 -24.43 -0.51 19.25
C PHE A 32 -23.98 -0.36 20.71
N ASN A 33 -22.69 -0.16 20.95
CA ASN A 33 -22.14 0.05 22.30
C ASN A 33 -22.72 1.30 22.98
N LEU A 34 -22.98 2.36 22.19
CA LEU A 34 -23.60 3.58 22.69
C LEU A 34 -25.02 3.32 23.23
N ILE A 35 -25.85 2.57 22.48
CA ILE A 35 -27.19 2.20 22.92
C ILE A 35 -27.15 1.43 24.24
N PHE A 36 -26.25 0.45 24.36
CA PHE A 36 -26.12 -0.33 25.58
C PHE A 36 -25.56 0.49 26.75
N LEU A 37 -24.71 1.48 26.47
CA LEU A 37 -24.25 2.40 27.50
C LEU A 37 -25.42 3.23 28.05
N VAL A 38 -26.28 3.78 27.18
CA VAL A 38 -27.47 4.54 27.59
C VAL A 38 -28.43 3.64 28.39
N LEU A 39 -28.66 2.40 27.93
CA LEU A 39 -29.49 1.44 28.63
C LEU A 39 -28.91 1.10 30.01
N ALA A 40 -27.60 0.90 30.13
CA ALA A 40 -26.97 0.65 31.42
C ALA A 40 -27.12 1.83 32.40
N ILE A 41 -27.00 3.06 31.93
CA ILE A 41 -27.18 4.27 32.72
C ILE A 41 -28.65 4.32 33.23
N LEU A 42 -29.64 4.08 32.37
CA LEU A 42 -31.07 4.05 32.75
C LEU A 42 -31.35 2.97 33.79
N LEU A 43 -30.79 1.77 33.65
CA LEU A 43 -30.95 0.68 34.61
C LEU A 43 -30.33 1.00 35.97
N ILE A 44 -29.21 1.72 35.99
CA ILE A 44 -28.58 2.19 37.24
C ILE A 44 -29.46 3.21 37.94
N ILE A 45 -30.01 4.19 37.19
CA ILE A 45 -30.90 5.23 37.74
C ILE A 45 -32.15 4.59 38.38
N VAL A 46 -32.69 3.56 37.73
CA VAL A 46 -33.87 2.82 38.25
C VAL A 46 -33.52 1.86 39.40
N GLY A 47 -32.21 1.69 39.69
CA GLY A 47 -31.74 0.78 40.75
C GLY A 47 -31.78 -0.71 40.37
N SER A 48 -31.91 -1.03 39.09
CA SER A 48 -32.14 -2.41 38.60
C SER A 48 -30.77 -3.08 38.25
N PHE A 49 -29.85 -3.17 39.20
CA PHE A 49 -28.51 -3.72 39.02
C PHE A 49 -28.47 -5.16 38.51
N ARG A 50 -29.51 -5.95 38.85
CA ARG A 50 -29.61 -7.36 38.40
C ARG A 50 -29.69 -7.51 36.87
N ASN A 51 -30.19 -6.50 36.20
CA ASN A 51 -30.35 -6.50 34.74
C ASN A 51 -29.10 -6.02 33.98
N LEU A 52 -28.02 -5.65 34.67
CA LEU A 52 -26.73 -5.26 34.08
C LEU A 52 -25.85 -6.44 33.62
N THR A 53 -26.38 -7.68 33.70
CA THR A 53 -25.66 -8.92 33.34
C THR A 53 -25.20 -8.96 31.87
N PHE A 54 -25.74 -8.10 31.02
CA PHE A 54 -25.31 -7.96 29.62
C PHE A 54 -23.99 -7.20 29.47
N LEU A 55 -23.58 -6.33 30.42
CA LEU A 55 -22.37 -5.52 30.33
C LEU A 55 -21.10 -6.36 30.15
N PRO A 56 -20.85 -7.41 30.92
CA PRO A 56 -19.68 -8.27 30.69
C PRO A 56 -19.64 -8.83 29.26
N VAL A 57 -20.78 -9.23 28.71
CA VAL A 57 -20.87 -9.78 27.35
C VAL A 57 -20.43 -8.75 26.32
N ILE A 58 -20.88 -7.50 26.44
CA ILE A 58 -20.50 -6.41 25.53
C ILE A 58 -19.02 -6.11 25.65
N ILE A 59 -18.50 -6.02 26.89
CA ILE A 59 -17.08 -5.75 27.13
C ILE A 59 -16.21 -6.86 26.50
N PHE A 60 -16.55 -8.13 26.72
CA PHE A 60 -15.81 -9.24 26.13
C PHE A 60 -15.91 -9.25 24.60
N ASN A 61 -17.08 -8.98 24.05
CA ASN A 61 -17.26 -8.92 22.60
C ASN A 61 -16.43 -7.81 21.96
N THR A 62 -16.45 -6.62 22.54
CA THR A 62 -15.63 -5.48 22.09
C THR A 62 -14.14 -5.82 22.20
N LEU A 63 -13.69 -6.42 23.30
CA LEU A 63 -12.30 -6.81 23.49
C LEU A 63 -11.85 -7.85 22.46
N ILE A 64 -12.68 -8.86 22.17
CA ILE A 64 -12.41 -9.86 21.14
C ILE A 64 -12.31 -9.19 19.77
N GLY A 65 -13.21 -8.27 19.44
CA GLY A 65 -13.18 -7.50 18.17
C GLY A 65 -11.86 -6.75 17.99
N ILE A 66 -11.44 -5.99 19.01
CA ILE A 66 -10.17 -5.25 19.01
C ILE A 66 -8.97 -6.21 18.81
N ILE A 67 -8.94 -7.32 19.54
CA ILE A 67 -7.83 -8.29 19.42
C ILE A 67 -7.78 -8.90 18.02
N GLN A 68 -8.93 -9.28 17.46
CA GLN A 68 -9.01 -9.86 16.12
C GLN A 68 -8.55 -8.86 15.06
N GLU A 69 -8.98 -7.60 15.14
CA GLU A 69 -8.64 -6.57 14.17
C GLU A 69 -7.15 -6.20 14.22
N ILE A 70 -6.58 -6.03 15.42
CA ILE A 70 -5.13 -5.81 15.59
C ILE A 70 -4.33 -7.00 15.04
N ARG A 71 -4.80 -8.23 15.27
CA ARG A 71 -4.13 -9.42 14.75
C ARG A 71 -4.18 -9.49 13.22
N SER A 72 -5.34 -9.18 12.63
CA SER A 72 -5.51 -9.11 11.17
C SER A 72 -4.60 -8.07 10.55
N LYS A 73 -4.55 -6.85 11.12
CA LYS A 73 -3.64 -5.79 10.71
C LYS A 73 -2.19 -6.25 10.69
N LYS A 74 -1.70 -6.81 11.81
CA LYS A 74 -0.31 -7.32 11.89
C LYS A 74 -0.01 -8.42 10.86
N THR A 75 -1.00 -9.26 10.55
CA THR A 75 -0.84 -10.30 9.53
C THR A 75 -0.72 -9.70 8.13
N LEU A 76 -1.55 -8.71 7.81
CA LEU A 76 -1.47 -7.98 6.53
C LEU A 76 -0.15 -7.22 6.38
N GLU A 77 0.29 -6.50 7.42
CA GLU A 77 1.59 -5.81 7.44
C GLU A 77 2.76 -6.80 7.18
N LYS A 78 2.71 -7.97 7.81
CA LYS A 78 3.72 -9.01 7.59
C LYS A 78 3.71 -9.56 6.16
N LEU A 79 2.54 -9.76 5.58
CA LEU A 79 2.40 -10.22 4.18
C LEU A 79 2.89 -9.16 3.21
N ASN A 80 2.58 -7.87 3.45
CA ASN A 80 3.06 -6.77 2.63
C ASN A 80 4.59 -6.66 2.67
N MET A 81 5.21 -6.82 3.84
CA MET A 81 6.67 -6.84 3.94
C MET A 81 7.33 -8.01 3.19
N LEU A 82 6.69 -9.18 3.15
CA LEU A 82 7.20 -10.35 2.43
C LEU A 82 7.05 -10.22 0.91
N ASN A 83 6.05 -9.48 0.46
CA ASN A 83 5.74 -9.26 -0.95
C ASN A 83 6.21 -7.90 -1.45
N ALA A 84 7.01 -7.14 -0.66
CA ALA A 84 7.53 -5.85 -1.09
C ALA A 84 8.26 -6.01 -2.42
N PRO A 85 7.85 -5.29 -3.48
CA PRO A 85 8.46 -5.42 -4.78
C PRO A 85 9.94 -4.99 -4.71
N HIS A 86 10.81 -5.80 -5.29
CA HIS A 86 12.23 -5.50 -5.41
C HIS A 86 12.52 -5.06 -6.84
N ALA A 87 13.35 -4.03 -6.97
CA ALA A 87 13.84 -3.54 -8.25
C ALA A 87 15.34 -3.78 -8.38
N THR A 88 15.78 -4.07 -9.59
CA THR A 88 17.20 -4.19 -9.92
C THR A 88 17.68 -2.86 -10.46
N VAL A 89 18.55 -2.18 -9.72
CA VAL A 89 19.09 -0.86 -10.08
C VAL A 89 20.55 -0.93 -10.48
N VAL A 90 20.94 0.00 -11.34
CA VAL A 90 22.35 0.22 -11.72
C VAL A 90 22.79 1.56 -11.14
N ARG A 91 23.64 1.53 -10.13
CA ARG A 91 24.25 2.71 -9.49
C ARG A 91 25.76 2.58 -9.53
N ASP A 92 26.46 3.61 -9.96
CA ASP A 92 27.95 3.62 -10.08
C ASP A 92 28.50 2.43 -10.87
N GLY A 93 27.79 2.00 -11.93
CA GLY A 93 28.16 0.87 -12.75
C GLY A 93 28.00 -0.51 -12.09
N LYS A 94 27.40 -0.57 -10.92
CA LYS A 94 27.10 -1.82 -10.21
C LYS A 94 25.61 -2.09 -10.18
N THR A 95 25.24 -3.33 -10.47
CA THR A 95 23.86 -3.82 -10.37
C THR A 95 23.58 -4.31 -8.94
N SER A 96 22.50 -3.85 -8.34
CA SER A 96 22.05 -4.29 -7.02
C SER A 96 20.53 -4.42 -6.95
N GLN A 97 20.05 -5.32 -6.12
CA GLN A 97 18.63 -5.41 -5.79
C GLN A 97 18.31 -4.51 -4.61
N VAL A 98 17.28 -3.69 -4.75
CA VAL A 98 16.79 -2.79 -3.70
C VAL A 98 15.28 -2.93 -3.56
N ASN A 99 14.76 -2.58 -2.39
CA ASN A 99 13.32 -2.45 -2.21
C ASN A 99 12.81 -1.28 -3.08
N SER A 100 11.62 -1.41 -3.69
CA SER A 100 11.02 -0.37 -4.53
C SER A 100 10.89 0.97 -3.82
N GLU A 101 10.65 0.99 -2.51
CA GLU A 101 10.61 2.21 -1.68
C GLU A 101 11.98 2.91 -1.55
N SER A 102 13.05 2.21 -1.90
CA SER A 102 14.43 2.72 -1.87
C SER A 102 14.87 3.33 -3.19
N LEU A 103 14.00 3.29 -4.20
CA LEU A 103 14.21 3.93 -5.49
C LEU A 103 14.11 5.45 -5.35
N VAL A 104 14.87 6.13 -6.17
CA VAL A 104 14.86 7.59 -6.26
C VAL A 104 14.78 8.03 -7.71
N LEU A 105 14.38 9.26 -7.91
CA LEU A 105 14.36 9.89 -9.23
C LEU A 105 15.74 9.75 -9.90
N ASP A 106 15.77 9.55 -11.22
CA ASP A 106 16.95 9.33 -12.05
C ASP A 106 17.70 7.99 -11.82
N ASP A 107 17.20 7.09 -10.97
CA ASP A 107 17.74 5.72 -10.91
C ASP A 107 17.57 5.01 -12.25
N ILE A 108 18.58 4.25 -12.67
CA ILE A 108 18.47 3.33 -13.78
C ILE A 108 18.03 1.97 -13.26
N VAL A 109 16.83 1.55 -13.67
CA VAL A 109 16.23 0.27 -13.28
C VAL A 109 16.27 -0.70 -14.45
N ILE A 110 16.61 -1.95 -14.19
CA ILE A 110 16.53 -3.04 -15.16
C ILE A 110 15.19 -3.75 -14.97
N PHE A 111 14.33 -3.65 -15.98
CA PHE A 111 13.05 -4.36 -16.02
C PHE A 111 13.16 -5.59 -16.92
N LYS A 112 12.63 -6.72 -16.45
CA LYS A 112 12.60 -8.02 -17.15
C LYS A 112 11.20 -8.60 -17.14
N ALA A 113 10.95 -9.56 -18.02
CA ALA A 113 9.71 -10.31 -18.02
C ALA A 113 9.33 -10.79 -16.61
N GLY A 114 8.09 -10.56 -16.19
CA GLY A 114 7.55 -10.86 -14.87
C GLY A 114 7.73 -9.74 -13.83
N ASN A 115 8.47 -8.67 -14.13
CA ASN A 115 8.56 -7.52 -13.23
C ASN A 115 7.33 -6.61 -13.37
N GLN A 116 6.91 -6.05 -12.26
CA GLN A 116 5.99 -4.91 -12.25
C GLN A 116 6.80 -3.61 -12.28
N VAL A 117 6.33 -2.65 -13.05
CA VAL A 117 6.90 -1.30 -13.08
C VAL A 117 6.51 -0.58 -11.80
N CYS A 118 7.49 -0.31 -10.95
CA CYS A 118 7.28 0.21 -9.59
C CYS A 118 7.28 1.74 -9.49
N ALA A 119 7.70 2.43 -10.53
CA ALA A 119 7.69 3.89 -10.66
C ALA A 119 7.70 4.23 -12.15
N ASP A 120 7.26 5.43 -12.52
CA ASP A 120 7.27 5.83 -13.93
C ASP A 120 8.71 5.98 -14.43
N ALA A 121 8.96 5.54 -15.65
CA ALA A 121 10.30 5.51 -16.21
C ALA A 121 10.30 5.70 -17.72
N GLU A 122 11.39 6.25 -18.25
CA GLU A 122 11.67 6.33 -19.67
C GLU A 122 12.66 5.22 -20.07
N VAL A 123 12.34 4.42 -21.09
CA VAL A 123 13.23 3.38 -21.61
C VAL A 123 14.47 4.03 -22.22
N VAL A 124 15.65 3.69 -21.72
CA VAL A 124 16.94 4.20 -22.23
C VAL A 124 17.60 3.21 -23.18
N HIS A 125 17.48 1.91 -22.89
CA HIS A 125 18.11 0.86 -23.69
C HIS A 125 17.29 -0.43 -23.64
N GLY A 126 17.28 -1.18 -24.75
CA GLY A 126 16.51 -2.42 -24.87
C GLY A 126 15.08 -2.18 -25.32
N SER A 127 14.26 -3.24 -25.31
CA SER A 127 12.83 -3.14 -25.60
C SER A 127 12.07 -4.18 -24.79
N VAL A 128 10.84 -3.83 -24.41
CA VAL A 128 9.95 -4.70 -23.63
C VAL A 128 8.54 -4.67 -24.16
N GLN A 129 7.81 -5.75 -23.95
CA GLN A 129 6.36 -5.78 -24.09
C GLN A 129 5.75 -5.60 -22.70
N VAL A 130 4.83 -4.64 -22.58
CA VAL A 130 4.16 -4.31 -21.34
C VAL A 130 2.66 -4.54 -21.47
N ASN A 131 2.05 -4.99 -20.37
CA ASN A 131 0.62 -5.06 -20.21
C ASN A 131 0.19 -3.92 -19.26
N GLU A 132 -0.62 -3.01 -19.79
CA GLU A 132 -1.14 -1.83 -19.07
C GLU A 132 -2.61 -2.01 -18.65
N SER A 133 -3.15 -3.23 -18.68
CA SER A 133 -4.58 -3.51 -18.45
C SER A 133 -5.09 -3.06 -17.09
N LEU A 134 -4.24 -3.06 -16.06
CA LEU A 134 -4.61 -2.55 -14.73
C LEU A 134 -4.81 -1.03 -14.71
N LEU A 135 -4.24 -0.32 -15.67
CA LEU A 135 -4.28 1.14 -15.74
C LEU A 135 -5.34 1.62 -16.74
N THR A 136 -5.39 0.98 -17.90
CA THR A 136 -6.24 1.40 -19.03
C THR A 136 -7.50 0.56 -19.20
N GLY A 137 -7.52 -0.64 -18.61
CA GLY A 137 -8.56 -1.65 -18.84
C GLY A 137 -8.41 -2.43 -20.15
N GLU A 138 -7.44 -2.09 -20.99
CA GLU A 138 -7.16 -2.75 -22.26
C GLU A 138 -6.10 -3.83 -22.08
N SER A 139 -6.37 -5.04 -22.58
CA SER A 139 -5.50 -6.21 -22.37
C SER A 139 -4.39 -6.34 -23.43
N ASP A 140 -4.29 -5.42 -24.37
CA ASP A 140 -3.32 -5.48 -25.45
C ASP A 140 -1.89 -5.23 -24.91
N GLU A 141 -0.96 -6.06 -25.41
CA GLU A 141 0.45 -5.89 -25.07
C GLU A 141 1.08 -4.81 -25.97
N ILE A 142 1.71 -3.84 -25.35
CA ILE A 142 2.32 -2.69 -26.03
C ILE A 142 3.84 -2.87 -26.00
N THR A 143 4.48 -2.75 -27.17
CA THR A 143 5.95 -2.74 -27.25
C THR A 143 6.47 -1.34 -26.94
N LYS A 144 7.37 -1.24 -25.98
CA LYS A 144 8.09 -0.02 -25.58
C LYS A 144 9.55 -0.11 -26.00
N ASN A 145 10.00 0.92 -26.71
CA ASN A 145 11.34 1.08 -27.25
C ASN A 145 12.06 2.25 -26.55
N PRO A 146 13.36 2.46 -26.75
CA PRO A 146 14.06 3.61 -26.21
C PRO A 146 13.36 4.93 -26.55
N GLY A 147 13.13 5.76 -25.53
CA GLY A 147 12.35 7.00 -25.57
C GLY A 147 10.87 6.85 -25.22
N ASP A 148 10.34 5.62 -25.13
CA ASP A 148 8.98 5.39 -24.68
C ASP A 148 8.87 5.35 -23.15
N HIS A 149 7.72 5.78 -22.62
CA HIS A 149 7.45 5.78 -21.18
C HIS A 149 6.83 4.46 -20.73
N LEU A 150 7.30 3.98 -19.57
CA LEU A 150 6.72 2.90 -18.77
C LEU A 150 5.92 3.51 -17.61
N MET A 151 4.65 3.16 -17.51
CA MET A 151 3.79 3.63 -16.43
C MET A 151 3.87 2.71 -15.22
N SER A 152 3.98 3.27 -14.03
CA SER A 152 3.92 2.54 -12.77
C SER A 152 2.61 1.74 -12.67
N GLY A 153 2.71 0.49 -12.18
CA GLY A 153 1.57 -0.43 -12.11
C GLY A 153 1.44 -1.36 -13.32
N SER A 154 2.09 -1.09 -14.46
CA SER A 154 2.12 -2.00 -15.60
C SER A 154 3.02 -3.20 -15.35
N PHE A 155 2.84 -4.28 -16.13
CA PHE A 155 3.64 -5.50 -16.03
C PHE A 155 4.47 -5.73 -17.29
N ILE A 156 5.72 -6.11 -17.11
CA ILE A 156 6.59 -6.54 -18.21
C ILE A 156 6.24 -7.99 -18.58
N VAL A 157 5.74 -8.20 -19.77
CA VAL A 157 5.34 -9.51 -20.29
C VAL A 157 6.52 -10.23 -20.94
N ALA A 158 7.32 -9.50 -21.73
CA ALA A 158 8.47 -10.05 -22.42
C ALA A 158 9.56 -8.99 -22.63
N GLY A 159 10.79 -9.46 -22.84
CA GLY A 159 11.96 -8.63 -23.10
C GLY A 159 12.69 -8.18 -21.84
N GLU A 160 13.67 -7.31 -22.04
CA GLU A 160 14.49 -6.67 -21.00
C GLU A 160 14.83 -5.26 -21.44
N CYS A 161 14.70 -4.29 -20.54
CA CYS A 161 15.13 -2.93 -20.78
C CYS A 161 15.80 -2.30 -19.56
N HIS A 162 16.60 -1.27 -19.83
CA HIS A 162 17.08 -0.32 -18.84
C HIS A 162 16.25 0.94 -18.98
N ALA A 163 15.61 1.37 -17.91
CA ALA A 163 14.80 2.57 -17.91
C ALA A 163 15.23 3.51 -16.77
N ARG A 164 15.18 4.80 -17.04
CA ARG A 164 15.47 5.85 -16.05
C ARG A 164 14.17 6.27 -15.41
N LEU A 165 14.13 6.29 -14.08
CA LEU A 165 12.94 6.76 -13.34
C LEU A 165 12.76 8.26 -13.54
N ASP A 166 11.59 8.68 -13.98
CA ASP A 166 11.21 10.07 -14.25
C ASP A 166 10.11 10.61 -13.33
N ALA A 167 9.33 9.70 -12.67
CA ALA A 167 8.42 10.08 -11.60
C ALA A 167 8.35 8.98 -10.54
N VAL A 168 8.42 9.37 -9.27
CA VAL A 168 8.47 8.46 -8.10
C VAL A 168 7.48 8.89 -7.02
N GLY A 169 7.07 7.96 -6.16
CA GLY A 169 6.20 8.24 -5.02
C GLY A 169 4.87 8.88 -5.42
N VAL A 170 4.54 10.02 -4.84
CA VAL A 170 3.28 10.76 -5.08
C VAL A 170 3.12 11.24 -6.52
N ASP A 171 4.22 11.44 -7.23
CA ASP A 171 4.24 11.94 -8.61
C ASP A 171 4.06 10.83 -9.65
N SER A 172 4.14 9.55 -9.24
CA SER A 172 3.94 8.41 -10.13
C SER A 172 2.49 8.30 -10.60
N TYR A 173 2.28 7.73 -11.78
CA TYR A 173 0.97 7.57 -12.41
C TYR A 173 0.00 6.80 -11.52
N ILE A 174 0.42 5.67 -10.95
CA ILE A 174 -0.43 4.85 -10.07
C ILE A 174 -0.82 5.59 -8.79
N SER A 175 0.07 6.41 -8.23
CA SER A 175 -0.21 7.20 -7.03
C SER A 175 -1.25 8.28 -7.30
N LYS A 176 -1.17 8.96 -8.45
CA LYS A 176 -2.18 9.94 -8.88
C LYS A 176 -3.55 9.31 -9.06
N LEU A 177 -3.59 8.12 -9.64
CA LEU A 177 -4.83 7.37 -9.87
C LEU A 177 -5.48 6.88 -8.57
N THR A 178 -4.69 6.62 -7.53
CA THR A 178 -5.17 6.18 -6.20
C THR A 178 -5.69 7.35 -5.36
N LEU A 179 -5.23 8.57 -5.64
CA LEU A 179 -5.64 9.79 -4.91
C LEU A 179 -6.88 10.47 -5.49
N GLU A 180 -7.33 10.11 -6.71
CA GLU A 180 -8.60 10.55 -7.33
C GLU A 180 -9.78 9.68 -6.88
#